data_992241d9ee18fdcd41f1d812aa5ac413
#
_entry.id   992241d9ee18fdcd41f1d812aa5ac413
#
_cell.length_a   1.000
_cell.length_b   1.000
_cell.length_c   1.000
_cell.angle_alpha   90.00
_cell.angle_beta   90.00
_cell.angle_gamma   90.00
#
_symmetry.space_group_name_H-M   'P 1'
#
loop_
_entity.id
_entity.type
_entity.pdbx_description
1 polymer ?
#
loop_
_entity_poly.entity_id
_entity_poly.type
_entity_poly.pdbx_seq_one_letter_code
_entity_poly.pdbx_strand_id
1 'polypeptide(L)'
;DQYSSSLNPKKLKKYIFIIYENGLSPALDEFNLTLPFIFDDYITTASVALPILKKRNASYENLNIANNHQKFITSNAFDFDQIVASEFKANLTSIIIKSLISSTLKTSLNMAVAKNDESGILSLATNIFSIATTRSDLRFWNFLPKNIQIMMIENDGSVQIYDDKNQKIYSSEVDIDKNVLIVVRSFASQFPARVYKIEN
;
A
#
# COMPACT_ATOMS: atom_id res chain seq x y z
N ASP A 1 23.58 -6.96 -63.60
CA ASP A 1 22.46 -7.30 -62.73
C ASP A 1 22.91 -8.23 -61.59
N GLN A 2 23.64 -7.69 -60.63
CA GLN A 2 24.07 -8.39 -59.41
C GLN A 2 23.88 -7.48 -58.20
N TYR A 3 22.67 -7.09 -57.91
CA TYR A 3 22.32 -6.42 -56.65
C TYR A 3 20.91 -6.85 -56.16
N SER A 4 20.70 -8.15 -56.03
CA SER A 4 19.64 -8.66 -55.18
C SER A 4 20.23 -9.53 -54.08
N SER A 5 21.14 -8.94 -53.25
CA SER A 5 21.48 -9.54 -51.98
C SER A 5 20.25 -9.46 -51.08
N SER A 6 19.64 -10.62 -50.91
CA SER A 6 18.54 -10.90 -49.99
C SER A 6 18.72 -10.17 -48.64
N LEU A 7 18.04 -9.03 -48.50
CA LEU A 7 17.69 -8.51 -47.18
C LEU A 7 16.77 -9.54 -46.56
N ASN A 8 17.35 -10.53 -45.90
CA ASN A 8 16.62 -11.40 -45.01
C ASN A 8 16.04 -10.46 -43.92
N PRO A 9 14.74 -10.21 -43.87
CA PRO A 9 14.20 -9.34 -42.83
C PRO A 9 14.56 -10.02 -41.50
N LYS A 10 15.46 -9.39 -40.73
CA LYS A 10 15.83 -9.85 -39.40
C LYS A 10 14.54 -10.01 -38.65
N LYS A 11 14.11 -11.25 -38.36
CA LYS A 11 12.84 -11.52 -37.66
C LYS A 11 12.86 -10.68 -36.40
N LEU A 12 11.94 -9.72 -36.26
CA LEU A 12 11.87 -8.83 -35.13
C LEU A 12 11.68 -9.68 -33.88
N LYS A 13 12.59 -9.56 -32.92
CA LYS A 13 12.49 -10.26 -31.64
C LYS A 13 11.20 -9.86 -30.94
N LYS A 14 10.54 -10.84 -30.38
CA LYS A 14 9.36 -10.67 -29.54
C LYS A 14 9.75 -10.81 -28.07
N TYR A 15 9.01 -10.18 -27.21
CA TYR A 15 9.33 -10.09 -25.79
C TYR A 15 8.14 -10.46 -24.91
N ILE A 16 8.45 -11.01 -23.74
CA ILE A 16 7.52 -11.19 -22.64
C ILE A 16 7.83 -10.12 -21.60
N PHE A 17 6.84 -9.27 -21.34
CA PHE A 17 6.89 -8.24 -20.30
C PHE A 17 6.18 -8.78 -19.07
N ILE A 18 6.82 -8.72 -17.91
CA ILE A 18 6.27 -9.13 -16.65
C ILE A 18 6.18 -7.92 -15.75
N ILE A 19 4.99 -7.65 -15.21
CA ILE A 19 4.71 -6.65 -14.19
C ILE A 19 4.27 -7.39 -12.94
N TYR A 20 4.97 -7.19 -11.84
CA TYR A 20 4.61 -7.76 -10.55
C TYR A 20 4.18 -6.68 -9.58
N GLU A 21 2.89 -6.67 -9.23
CA GLU A 21 2.31 -5.85 -8.18
C GLU A 21 2.41 -6.60 -6.84
N ASN A 22 3.37 -6.20 -6.03
CA ASN A 22 3.77 -6.89 -4.82
C ASN A 22 3.16 -6.29 -3.57
N GLY A 23 2.52 -7.11 -2.76
CA GLY A 23 2.01 -6.74 -1.45
C GLY A 23 1.01 -5.59 -1.47
N LEU A 24 0.94 -4.87 -0.38
CA LEU A 24 0.12 -3.67 -0.23
C LEU A 24 0.95 -2.53 0.38
N SER A 25 0.75 -1.31 -0.10
CA SER A 25 1.35 -0.10 0.46
C SER A 25 0.94 0.11 1.92
N PRO A 26 1.63 0.95 2.70
CA PRO A 26 1.25 1.23 4.08
C PRO A 26 -0.20 1.66 4.20
N ALA A 27 -0.83 1.38 5.33
CA ALA A 27 -2.16 1.86 5.67
C ALA A 27 -2.08 2.88 6.80
N LEU A 28 -3.07 3.77 6.88
CA LEU A 28 -3.24 4.60 8.07
C LEU A 28 -3.90 3.78 9.16
N ASP A 29 -3.37 3.94 10.37
CA ASP A 29 -3.94 3.44 11.63
C ASP A 29 -4.09 4.62 12.59
N GLU A 30 -4.73 4.44 13.74
CA GLU A 30 -5.03 5.50 14.67
C GLU A 30 -4.27 5.30 15.98
N PHE A 31 -3.61 6.35 16.44
CA PHE A 31 -3.06 6.46 17.78
C PHE A 31 -3.89 7.43 18.60
N ASN A 32 -4.54 6.93 19.65
CA ASN A 32 -5.38 7.70 20.56
C ASN A 32 -4.64 7.96 21.86
N LEU A 33 -4.55 9.25 22.24
CA LEU A 33 -4.03 9.69 23.52
C LEU A 33 -5.15 10.40 24.28
N THR A 34 -5.49 9.91 25.47
CA THR A 34 -6.45 10.55 26.38
C THR A 34 -5.76 10.86 27.69
N LEU A 35 -5.77 12.12 28.07
CA LEU A 35 -5.17 12.62 29.30
C LEU A 35 -6.26 13.17 30.24
N PRO A 36 -6.26 12.78 31.49
CA PRO A 36 -7.11 13.42 32.51
C PRO A 36 -6.50 14.78 32.88
N PHE A 37 -7.37 15.76 33.05
CA PHE A 37 -7.01 17.08 33.58
C PHE A 37 -7.85 17.34 34.82
N ILE A 38 -7.18 17.77 35.90
CA ILE A 38 -7.80 18.13 37.16
C ILE A 38 -7.75 19.65 37.29
N PHE A 39 -8.90 20.26 37.43
CA PHE A 39 -9.02 21.71 37.64
C PHE A 39 -9.85 21.93 38.91
N ASP A 40 -9.23 22.50 39.92
CA ASP A 40 -9.85 22.74 41.23
C ASP A 40 -10.58 21.49 41.72
N ASP A 41 -11.93 21.48 41.68
CA ASP A 41 -12.77 20.39 42.22
C ASP A 41 -13.37 19.49 41.12
N TYR A 42 -13.01 19.62 39.84
CA TYR A 42 -13.57 18.78 38.78
C TYR A 42 -12.51 18.17 37.86
N ILE A 43 -12.85 16.99 37.36
CA ILE A 43 -12.00 16.24 36.42
C ILE A 43 -12.61 16.30 35.03
N THR A 44 -11.80 16.62 34.05
CA THR A 44 -12.16 16.53 32.64
C THR A 44 -11.11 15.73 31.87
N THR A 45 -11.37 15.42 30.60
CA THR A 45 -10.42 14.71 29.73
C THR A 45 -10.14 15.49 28.46
N ALA A 46 -8.91 15.41 27.99
CA ALA A 46 -8.53 15.83 26.65
C ALA A 46 -8.11 14.61 25.85
N SER A 47 -8.75 14.38 24.70
CA SER A 47 -8.44 13.27 23.80
C SER A 47 -7.96 13.78 22.46
N VAL A 48 -6.86 13.21 21.97
CA VAL A 48 -6.29 13.49 20.66
C VAL A 48 -6.14 12.18 19.89
N ALA A 49 -6.68 12.13 18.69
CA ALA A 49 -6.48 11.03 17.75
C ALA A 49 -5.54 11.48 16.63
N LEU A 50 -4.43 10.77 16.46
CA LEU A 50 -3.44 11.03 15.45
C LEU A 50 -3.34 9.85 14.48
N PRO A 51 -3.32 10.08 13.16
CA PRO A 51 -3.04 9.00 12.22
C PRO A 51 -1.57 8.60 12.30
N ILE A 52 -1.32 7.32 12.24
CA ILE A 52 0.02 6.74 12.13
C ILE A 52 0.10 5.89 10.88
N LEU A 53 1.27 5.82 10.28
CA LEU A 53 1.50 5.04 9.08
C LEU A 53 1.98 3.64 9.48
N LYS A 54 1.15 2.62 9.22
CA LYS A 54 1.44 1.22 9.50
C LYS A 54 1.97 0.53 8.25
N LYS A 55 3.24 0.13 8.26
CA LYS A 55 3.85 -0.63 7.18
C LYS A 55 3.22 -2.01 7.07
N ARG A 56 3.10 -2.52 5.84
CA ARG A 56 2.65 -3.87 5.53
C ARG A 56 3.77 -4.65 4.87
N ASN A 57 3.75 -5.98 5.01
CA ASN A 57 4.78 -6.84 4.46
C ASN A 57 4.61 -7.01 2.93
N ALA A 58 5.72 -7.26 2.24
CA ALA A 58 5.70 -7.75 0.88
C ALA A 58 5.06 -9.15 0.83
N SER A 59 4.53 -9.54 -0.33
CA SER A 59 4.08 -10.92 -0.54
C SER A 59 5.27 -11.83 -0.76
N TYR A 60 6.09 -11.51 -1.75
CA TYR A 60 7.37 -12.17 -2.04
C TYR A 60 8.43 -11.11 -2.23
N GLU A 61 9.70 -11.42 -1.97
CA GLU A 61 10.78 -10.47 -2.16
C GLU A 61 10.92 -10.13 -3.65
N ASN A 62 11.01 -11.14 -4.49
CA ASN A 62 11.08 -11.05 -5.95
C ASN A 62 10.34 -12.23 -6.57
N LEU A 63 10.07 -12.17 -7.87
CA LEU A 63 9.67 -13.32 -8.65
C LEU A 63 10.86 -13.85 -9.47
N ASN A 64 11.01 -15.16 -9.45
CA ASN A 64 11.94 -15.87 -10.30
C ASN A 64 11.21 -16.25 -11.59
N ILE A 65 11.72 -15.80 -12.73
CA ILE A 65 11.16 -16.03 -14.05
C ILE A 65 12.07 -17.00 -14.78
N ALA A 66 11.51 -18.03 -15.36
CA ALA A 66 12.24 -18.96 -16.21
C ALA A 66 11.57 -19.06 -17.57
N ASN A 67 12.37 -19.09 -18.61
CA ASN A 67 12.01 -19.56 -19.93
C ASN A 67 12.80 -20.84 -20.26
N ASN A 68 12.74 -21.36 -21.49
CA ASN A 68 13.40 -22.63 -21.84
C ASN A 68 14.92 -22.63 -21.62
N HIS A 69 15.57 -21.48 -21.61
CA HIS A 69 17.04 -21.36 -21.66
C HIS A 69 17.63 -20.64 -20.46
N GLN A 70 16.91 -19.75 -19.80
CA GLN A 70 17.48 -18.83 -18.81
C GLN A 70 16.55 -18.59 -17.63
N LYS A 71 17.16 -18.13 -16.54
CA LYS A 71 16.44 -17.69 -15.32
C LYS A 71 16.73 -16.21 -15.08
N PHE A 72 15.72 -15.50 -14.66
CA PHE A 72 15.73 -14.07 -14.40
C PHE A 72 15.04 -13.78 -13.06
N ILE A 73 15.32 -12.62 -12.50
CA ILE A 73 14.70 -12.14 -11.27
C ILE A 73 14.09 -10.76 -11.56
N THR A 74 12.86 -10.54 -11.13
CA THR A 74 12.20 -9.24 -11.26
C THR A 74 12.96 -8.17 -10.48
N SER A 75 13.00 -6.95 -11.02
CA SER A 75 13.63 -5.79 -10.38
C SER A 75 12.61 -4.73 -10.00
N ASN A 76 12.86 -4.04 -8.88
CA ASN A 76 11.97 -3.00 -8.38
C ASN A 76 12.01 -1.79 -9.32
N ALA A 77 10.84 -1.38 -9.83
CA ALA A 77 10.66 -0.20 -10.67
C ALA A 77 10.04 0.98 -9.90
N PHE A 78 9.09 0.70 -9.00
CA PHE A 78 8.39 1.71 -8.20
C PHE A 78 8.22 1.23 -6.76
N ASP A 79 8.53 2.09 -5.80
CA ASP A 79 8.36 1.85 -4.37
C ASP A 79 7.29 2.79 -3.81
N PHE A 80 6.07 2.27 -3.64
CA PHE A 80 4.96 3.04 -3.09
C PHE A 80 5.09 3.28 -1.60
N ASP A 81 5.82 2.45 -0.85
CA ASP A 81 6.09 2.69 0.56
C ASP A 81 6.83 4.01 0.77
N GLN A 82 7.82 4.29 -0.08
CA GLN A 82 8.58 5.54 0.01
C GLN A 82 7.73 6.75 -0.39
N ILE A 83 6.95 6.62 -1.47
CA ILE A 83 6.08 7.71 -1.94
C ILE A 83 5.06 8.07 -0.87
N VAL A 84 4.34 7.07 -0.34
CA VAL A 84 3.32 7.23 0.69
C VAL A 84 3.91 7.79 1.98
N ALA A 85 5.07 7.28 2.42
CA ALA A 85 5.73 7.76 3.62
C ALA A 85 6.19 9.22 3.48
N SER A 86 6.67 9.60 2.30
CA SER A 86 7.09 10.99 2.01
C SER A 86 5.91 11.95 2.03
N GLU A 87 4.80 11.58 1.39
CA GLU A 87 3.57 12.39 1.39
C GLU A 87 2.97 12.50 2.80
N PHE A 88 2.89 11.40 3.54
CA PHE A 88 2.44 11.42 4.92
C PHE A 88 3.29 12.35 5.78
N LYS A 89 4.62 12.27 5.68
CA LYS A 89 5.54 13.13 6.41
C LYS A 89 5.36 14.61 6.07
N ALA A 90 5.18 14.94 4.79
CA ALA A 90 4.95 16.30 4.34
C ALA A 90 3.67 16.92 4.92
N ASN A 91 2.62 16.10 5.07
CA ASN A 91 1.31 16.51 5.58
C ASN A 91 1.18 16.41 7.12
N LEU A 92 2.13 15.78 7.81
CA LEU A 92 2.04 15.42 9.22
C LEU A 92 1.78 16.65 10.13
N THR A 93 2.46 17.75 9.89
CA THR A 93 2.28 18.98 10.66
C THR A 93 0.85 19.51 10.56
N SER A 94 0.28 19.55 9.36
CA SER A 94 -1.12 19.98 9.15
C SER A 94 -2.12 19.04 9.85
N ILE A 95 -1.86 17.75 9.81
CA ILE A 95 -2.68 16.73 10.45
C ILE A 95 -2.66 16.91 11.98
N ILE A 96 -1.48 17.09 12.57
CA ILE A 96 -1.32 17.31 14.01
C ILE A 96 -2.07 18.58 14.44
N ILE A 97 -1.89 19.69 13.72
CA ILE A 97 -2.55 20.98 14.04
C ILE A 97 -4.07 20.82 14.02
N LYS A 98 -4.64 20.17 12.98
CA LYS A 98 -6.09 19.91 12.89
C LYS A 98 -6.60 19.07 14.05
N SER A 99 -5.86 18.02 14.43
CA SER A 99 -6.21 17.15 15.56
C SER A 99 -6.18 17.88 16.89
N LEU A 100 -5.18 18.74 17.10
CA LEU A 100 -5.06 19.57 18.30
C LEU A 100 -6.19 20.58 18.41
N ILE A 101 -6.55 21.27 17.33
CA ILE A 101 -7.68 22.22 17.30
C ILE A 101 -8.97 21.50 17.66
N SER A 102 -9.23 20.34 17.03
CA SER A 102 -10.42 19.54 17.33
C SER A 102 -10.49 19.09 18.80
N SER A 103 -9.36 18.65 19.35
CA SER A 103 -9.24 18.25 20.75
C SER A 103 -9.48 19.42 21.69
N THR A 104 -8.90 20.58 21.43
CA THR A 104 -9.07 21.79 22.25
C THR A 104 -10.52 22.23 22.33
N LEU A 105 -11.23 22.23 21.18
CA LEU A 105 -12.65 22.56 21.14
C LEU A 105 -13.50 21.60 22.00
N LYS A 106 -13.28 20.30 21.88
CA LYS A 106 -13.98 19.28 22.70
C LYS A 106 -13.68 19.43 24.18
N THR A 107 -12.41 19.66 24.53
CA THR A 107 -12.02 19.85 25.93
C THR A 107 -12.65 21.11 26.50
N SER A 108 -12.73 22.22 25.77
CA SER A 108 -13.40 23.44 26.22
C SER A 108 -14.90 23.24 26.46
N LEU A 109 -15.57 22.46 25.61
CA LEU A 109 -16.97 22.08 25.82
C LEU A 109 -17.15 21.22 27.08
N ASN A 110 -16.29 20.21 27.25
CA ASN A 110 -16.33 19.36 28.46
C ASN A 110 -16.12 20.18 29.75
N MET A 111 -15.21 21.15 29.73
CA MET A 111 -14.98 22.06 30.86
C MET A 111 -16.19 22.96 31.15
N ALA A 112 -16.82 23.51 30.09
CA ALA A 112 -18.02 24.34 30.27
C ALA A 112 -19.18 23.55 30.87
N VAL A 113 -19.36 22.29 30.46
CA VAL A 113 -20.37 21.38 31.05
C VAL A 113 -20.02 21.06 32.51
N ALA A 114 -18.76 20.69 32.77
CA ALA A 114 -18.33 20.33 34.13
C ALA A 114 -18.55 21.44 35.15
N LYS A 115 -18.34 22.69 34.76
CA LYS A 115 -18.57 23.87 35.65
C LYS A 115 -20.04 24.06 36.05
N ASN A 116 -20.97 23.62 35.20
CA ASN A 116 -22.40 23.84 35.40
C ASN A 116 -23.17 22.57 35.83
N ASP A 117 -22.46 21.46 36.01
CA ASP A 117 -23.06 20.16 36.33
C ASP A 117 -22.78 19.77 37.78
N GLU A 118 -23.67 20.19 38.68
CA GLU A 118 -23.59 19.85 40.11
C GLU A 118 -23.70 18.34 40.39
N SER A 119 -24.33 17.59 39.49
CA SER A 119 -24.52 16.14 39.65
C SER A 119 -23.34 15.30 39.16
N GLY A 120 -22.50 15.83 38.31
CA GLY A 120 -21.39 15.14 37.61
C GLY A 120 -21.82 14.15 36.52
N ILE A 121 -23.14 13.92 36.36
CA ILE A 121 -23.66 12.94 35.40
C ILE A 121 -23.50 13.43 33.98
N LEU A 122 -23.82 14.70 33.72
CA LEU A 122 -23.72 15.29 32.37
C LEU A 122 -22.25 15.46 31.91
N SER A 123 -21.38 15.85 32.83
CA SER A 123 -19.93 15.94 32.57
C SER A 123 -19.31 14.58 32.28
N LEU A 124 -19.73 13.51 32.98
CA LEU A 124 -19.30 12.15 32.68
C LEU A 124 -19.79 11.71 31.30
N ALA A 125 -21.06 11.97 30.96
CA ALA A 125 -21.61 11.63 29.66
C ALA A 125 -20.90 12.36 28.48
N THR A 126 -20.62 13.67 28.63
CA THR A 126 -19.89 14.46 27.63
C THR A 126 -18.44 14.03 27.49
N ASN A 127 -17.77 13.66 28.57
CA ASN A 127 -16.40 13.10 28.49
C ASN A 127 -16.39 11.77 27.75
N ILE A 128 -17.29 10.84 28.05
CA ILE A 128 -17.40 9.56 27.33
C ILE A 128 -17.72 9.80 25.86
N PHE A 129 -18.66 10.68 25.54
CA PHE A 129 -18.99 11.03 24.17
C PHE A 129 -17.80 11.65 23.41
N SER A 130 -17.07 12.55 24.05
CA SER A 130 -15.86 13.19 23.51
C SER A 130 -14.79 12.15 23.16
N ILE A 131 -14.51 11.21 24.05
CA ILE A 131 -13.55 10.11 23.79
C ILE A 131 -14.04 9.25 22.63
N ALA A 132 -15.30 8.81 22.67
CA ALA A 132 -15.88 7.92 21.66
C ALA A 132 -15.94 8.53 20.25
N THR A 133 -16.08 9.86 20.14
CA THR A 133 -16.15 10.59 18.87
C THR A 133 -14.82 11.16 18.40
N THR A 134 -13.75 11.05 19.20
CA THR A 134 -12.41 11.46 18.77
C THR A 134 -11.85 10.40 17.86
N ARG A 135 -11.73 10.74 16.55
CA ARG A 135 -11.26 9.87 15.49
C ARG A 135 -10.33 10.62 14.59
N SER A 136 -9.34 9.92 14.07
CA SER A 136 -8.46 10.42 13.01
C SER A 136 -9.06 10.18 11.63
N ASP A 137 -8.71 11.01 10.64
CA ASP A 137 -9.07 10.75 9.24
C ASP A 137 -8.14 9.69 8.67
N LEU A 138 -8.67 8.47 8.53
CA LEU A 138 -7.95 7.30 8.02
C LEU A 138 -8.26 7.01 6.54
N ARG A 139 -8.92 7.94 5.82
CA ARG A 139 -9.20 7.76 4.40
C ARG A 139 -7.92 7.77 3.61
N PHE A 140 -7.63 6.62 3.00
CA PHE A 140 -6.39 6.40 2.26
C PHE A 140 -6.57 5.31 1.19
N TRP A 141 -5.73 5.31 0.18
CA TRP A 141 -5.75 4.30 -0.89
C TRP A 141 -5.10 3.00 -0.41
N ASN A 142 -5.87 2.17 0.28
CA ASN A 142 -5.38 0.96 0.94
C ASN A 142 -5.04 -0.20 -0.01
N PHE A 143 -5.30 -0.06 -1.32
CA PHE A 143 -5.16 -1.13 -2.31
C PHE A 143 -3.98 -0.95 -3.27
N LEU A 144 -3.20 0.11 -3.12
CA LEU A 144 -1.97 0.27 -3.87
C LEU A 144 -1.00 -0.87 -3.53
N PRO A 145 -0.23 -1.38 -4.50
CA PRO A 145 0.84 -2.32 -4.21
C PRO A 145 1.91 -1.66 -3.33
N LYS A 146 2.65 -2.45 -2.59
CA LYS A 146 3.83 -1.99 -1.85
C LYS A 146 4.92 -1.51 -2.81
N ASN A 147 5.21 -2.33 -3.81
CA ASN A 147 6.08 -1.97 -4.92
C ASN A 147 5.60 -2.62 -6.22
N ILE A 148 6.08 -2.11 -7.33
CA ILE A 148 5.94 -2.71 -8.65
C ILE A 148 7.32 -3.13 -9.13
N GLN A 149 7.44 -4.40 -9.48
CA GLN A 149 8.63 -4.96 -10.09
C GLN A 149 8.37 -5.28 -11.55
N ILE A 150 9.41 -5.19 -12.36
CA ILE A 150 9.33 -5.44 -13.78
C ILE A 150 10.44 -6.39 -14.24
N MET A 151 10.14 -7.11 -15.32
CA MET A 151 11.11 -7.88 -16.07
C MET A 151 10.71 -7.93 -17.54
N MET A 152 11.69 -7.91 -18.43
CA MET A 152 11.51 -8.12 -19.86
C MET A 152 12.47 -9.22 -20.30
N ILE A 153 11.94 -10.25 -20.93
CA ILE A 153 12.71 -11.38 -21.46
C ILE A 153 12.38 -11.60 -22.92
N GLU A 154 13.28 -12.21 -23.68
CA GLU A 154 13.02 -12.63 -25.06
C GLU A 154 11.98 -13.76 -25.04
N ASN A 155 11.00 -13.70 -25.95
CA ASN A 155 9.98 -14.72 -26.06
C ASN A 155 10.54 -15.93 -26.81
N ASP A 156 10.67 -17.05 -26.11
CA ASP A 156 11.12 -18.34 -26.63
C ASP A 156 10.00 -19.40 -26.67
N GLY A 157 8.75 -18.97 -26.53
CA GLY A 157 7.57 -19.84 -26.59
C GLY A 157 7.08 -20.34 -25.23
N SER A 158 7.78 -20.05 -24.13
CA SER A 158 7.36 -20.49 -22.79
C SER A 158 7.72 -19.47 -21.70
N VAL A 159 6.95 -19.51 -20.62
CA VAL A 159 7.24 -18.75 -19.41
C VAL A 159 6.79 -19.52 -18.17
N GLN A 160 7.64 -19.51 -17.16
CA GLN A 160 7.36 -20.07 -15.85
C GLN A 160 7.72 -19.02 -14.79
N ILE A 161 6.83 -18.84 -13.83
CA ILE A 161 6.96 -17.85 -12.75
C ILE A 161 6.95 -18.59 -11.42
N TYR A 162 7.93 -18.29 -10.59
CA TYR A 162 8.10 -18.85 -9.25
C TYR A 162 8.22 -17.73 -8.23
N ASP A 163 7.86 -18.01 -6.99
CA ASP A 163 8.13 -17.12 -5.86
C ASP A 163 9.61 -17.16 -5.43
N ASP A 164 9.93 -16.42 -4.39
CA ASP A 164 11.27 -16.35 -3.78
C ASP A 164 11.71 -17.69 -3.11
N LYS A 165 10.76 -18.62 -2.88
CA LYS A 165 10.98 -19.97 -2.34
C LYS A 165 11.00 -21.06 -3.43
N ASN A 166 11.03 -20.66 -4.70
CA ASN A 166 10.95 -21.55 -5.86
C ASN A 166 9.64 -22.37 -5.95
N GLN A 167 8.55 -21.92 -5.32
CA GLN A 167 7.24 -22.48 -5.55
C GLN A 167 6.63 -21.92 -6.83
N LYS A 168 6.11 -22.80 -7.68
CA LYS A 168 5.55 -22.37 -8.96
C LYS A 168 4.23 -21.62 -8.77
N ILE A 169 4.19 -20.38 -9.26
CA ILE A 169 3.01 -19.51 -9.28
C ILE A 169 2.24 -19.70 -10.59
N TYR A 170 2.97 -19.73 -11.73
CA TYR A 170 2.36 -19.74 -13.04
C TYR A 170 3.25 -20.45 -14.07
N SER A 171 2.63 -21.03 -15.08
CA SER A 171 3.32 -21.62 -16.23
C SER A 171 2.39 -21.53 -17.44
N SER A 172 2.91 -21.10 -18.59
CA SER A 172 2.17 -21.04 -19.84
C SER A 172 3.09 -21.19 -21.03
N GLU A 173 2.59 -21.82 -22.07
CA GLU A 173 3.10 -21.66 -23.42
C GLU A 173 2.55 -20.34 -23.98
N VAL A 174 3.35 -19.69 -24.80
CA VAL A 174 3.07 -18.40 -25.44
C VAL A 174 3.43 -18.46 -26.91
N ASP A 175 2.69 -17.73 -27.74
CA ASP A 175 2.99 -17.66 -29.17
C ASP A 175 4.31 -16.90 -29.37
N ILE A 176 5.31 -17.59 -29.95
CA ILE A 176 6.66 -17.03 -30.15
C ILE A 176 6.68 -15.83 -31.08
N ASP A 177 5.67 -15.67 -31.91
CA ASP A 177 5.55 -14.56 -32.87
C ASP A 177 4.82 -13.34 -32.32
N LYS A 178 4.44 -13.37 -31.01
CA LYS A 178 3.73 -12.29 -30.33
C LYS A 178 4.53 -11.67 -29.19
N ASN A 179 4.24 -10.41 -28.90
CA ASN A 179 4.61 -9.83 -27.62
C ASN A 179 3.56 -10.23 -26.58
N VAL A 180 4.01 -10.51 -25.36
CA VAL A 180 3.15 -10.97 -24.28
C VAL A 180 3.34 -10.08 -23.06
N LEU A 181 2.26 -9.65 -22.45
CA LEU A 181 2.25 -8.98 -21.16
C LEU A 181 1.65 -9.91 -20.11
N ILE A 182 2.40 -10.13 -19.04
CA ILE A 182 1.95 -10.89 -17.88
C ILE A 182 1.94 -9.97 -16.66
N VAL A 183 0.78 -9.80 -16.05
CA VAL A 183 0.62 -9.06 -14.81
C VAL A 183 0.37 -10.07 -13.69
N VAL A 184 1.26 -10.06 -12.70
CA VAL A 184 1.15 -10.88 -11.49
C VAL A 184 0.80 -9.95 -10.34
N ARG A 185 -0.31 -10.22 -9.64
CA ARG A 185 -0.72 -9.47 -8.46
C ARG A 185 -0.79 -10.40 -7.25
N SER A 186 -0.03 -10.10 -6.22
CA SER A 186 -0.03 -10.83 -4.97
C SER A 186 -0.10 -9.89 -3.77
N PHE A 187 -1.17 -9.97 -3.01
CA PHE A 187 -1.40 -9.12 -1.84
C PHE A 187 -0.61 -9.57 -0.61
N ALA A 188 -0.48 -10.90 -0.43
CA ALA A 188 0.26 -11.51 0.67
C ALA A 188 0.57 -12.97 0.31
N SER A 189 1.68 -13.50 0.81
CA SER A 189 2.17 -14.84 0.47
C SER A 189 1.25 -16.00 0.86
N GLN A 190 0.32 -15.78 1.81
CA GLN A 190 -0.66 -16.79 2.22
C GLN A 190 -1.87 -16.89 1.27
N PHE A 191 -2.00 -15.99 0.29
CA PHE A 191 -3.05 -16.03 -0.71
C PHE A 191 -2.47 -16.33 -2.10
N PRO A 192 -3.20 -17.04 -2.96
CA PRO A 192 -2.74 -17.30 -4.32
C PRO A 192 -2.59 -15.98 -5.09
N ALA A 193 -1.51 -15.84 -5.83
CA ALA A 193 -1.31 -14.72 -6.74
C ALA A 193 -2.30 -14.81 -7.91
N ARG A 194 -2.79 -13.66 -8.37
CA ARG A 194 -3.60 -13.55 -9.58
C ARG A 194 -2.68 -13.23 -10.76
N VAL A 195 -2.86 -13.97 -11.85
CA VAL A 195 -2.04 -13.79 -13.06
C VAL A 195 -2.96 -13.49 -14.23
N TYR A 196 -2.64 -12.44 -14.96
CA TYR A 196 -3.33 -12.03 -16.18
C TYR A 196 -2.34 -12.06 -17.33
N LYS A 197 -2.72 -12.69 -18.45
CA LYS A 197 -1.92 -12.77 -19.68
C LYS A 197 -2.65 -12.02 -20.79
N ILE A 198 -1.92 -11.16 -21.52
CA ILE A 198 -2.39 -10.42 -22.70
C ILE A 198 -1.39 -10.68 -23.81
N GLU A 199 -1.85 -11.14 -24.95
CA GLU A 199 -1.05 -11.40 -26.16
C GLU A 199 -1.47 -10.43 -27.26
N ASN A 200 -0.47 -9.85 -27.99
CA ASN A 200 -0.69 -8.92 -29.08
C ASN A 200 0.21 -9.24 -30.30
#